data_7f884ee6a058e558883738269a720ef1
#
_entry.id   7f884ee6a058e558883738269a720ef1
#
_cell.length_a   1.000
_cell.length_b   1.000
_cell.length_c   1.000
_cell.angle_alpha   90.00
_cell.angle_beta   90.00
_cell.angle_gamma   90.00
#
_symmetry.space_group_name_H-M   'P 1'
#
loop_
_entity.id
_entity.type
_entity.pdbx_description
1 polymer ?
#
loop_
_entity_poly.entity_id
_entity_poly.type
_entity_poly.pdbx_seq_one_letter_code
_entity_poly.pdbx_strand_id
1 'polypeptide(L)'
;MTAPPPELVQLTAGSMVERWTITKKLGEGGCGAVYLCTDSTGKYALKVEGISEQMQVLKMEVLVLNELTKRGSRHFCKIEDKGRYGSFNYVVMTLVGKSLQDLRKGTPQQSLSLACSLSCGLQALEALEDLHNIGYLHRDVKPGNYTIGRAELNELRKVYILDFGMARKFTDNNGVIRKPRAAAGFRGTVRYAPIACHKQQELGRKDDVETWLYMQVELTVGRVPWKELTDINQVGQAKQNIRNTPDKMFVHPCPAQELKQIMTMIDSWDYFADPNYAEIYRLMKQALQNCGKPEFPYDWEPGMPLNYMVK
;
A
#
# COMPACT_ATOMS: atom_id res chain seq x y z
N MET A 1 20.18 30.41 -8.94
CA MET A 1 19.03 30.62 -8.03
C MET A 1 18.08 29.45 -8.26
N THR A 2 17.96 28.55 -7.32
CA THR A 2 16.97 27.46 -7.38
C THR A 2 15.59 28.10 -7.19
N ALA A 3 14.65 27.82 -8.08
CA ALA A 3 13.27 28.27 -7.91
C ALA A 3 12.74 27.80 -6.53
N PRO A 4 11.94 28.62 -5.84
CA PRO A 4 11.33 28.20 -4.59
C PRO A 4 10.52 26.92 -4.84
N PRO A 5 10.45 26.01 -3.86
CA PRO A 5 9.64 24.80 -4.00
C PRO A 5 8.20 25.18 -4.34
N PRO A 6 7.54 24.42 -5.21
CA PRO A 6 6.16 24.71 -5.58
C PRO A 6 5.30 24.77 -4.32
N GLU A 7 4.49 25.81 -4.20
CA GLU A 7 3.60 26.01 -3.06
C GLU A 7 2.48 24.97 -3.13
N LEU A 8 2.43 24.09 -2.12
CA LEU A 8 1.39 23.05 -2.05
C LEU A 8 0.00 23.70 -2.02
N VAL A 9 -0.92 23.15 -2.78
CA VAL A 9 -2.31 23.63 -2.83
C VAL A 9 -2.93 23.50 -1.44
N GLN A 10 -3.32 24.64 -0.84
CA GLN A 10 -3.97 24.69 0.47
C GLN A 10 -5.43 25.09 0.30
N LEU A 11 -6.35 24.21 0.73
CA LEU A 11 -7.79 24.48 0.74
C LEU A 11 -8.25 24.68 2.18
N THR A 12 -9.12 25.67 2.38
CA THR A 12 -9.68 25.98 3.70
C THR A 12 -11.02 25.27 3.92
N ALA A 13 -11.31 24.91 5.16
CA ALA A 13 -12.62 24.37 5.53
C ALA A 13 -13.73 25.36 5.18
N GLY A 14 -14.82 24.85 4.61
CA GLY A 14 -15.94 25.65 4.12
C GLY A 14 -15.79 26.15 2.68
N SER A 15 -14.58 26.09 2.07
CA SER A 15 -14.43 26.43 0.65
C SER A 15 -15.01 25.36 -0.26
N MET A 16 -15.31 25.73 -1.49
CA MET A 16 -15.87 24.81 -2.48
C MET A 16 -14.89 24.59 -3.64
N VAL A 17 -14.82 23.35 -4.09
CA VAL A 17 -14.20 22.94 -5.36
C VAL A 17 -15.33 22.34 -6.20
N GLU A 18 -15.81 23.08 -7.20
CA GLU A 18 -17.05 22.74 -7.89
C GLU A 18 -18.21 22.53 -6.90
N ARG A 19 -18.87 21.36 -6.90
CA ARG A 19 -19.93 21.01 -5.97
C ARG A 19 -19.44 20.53 -4.60
N TRP A 20 -18.14 20.32 -4.41
CA TRP A 20 -17.56 19.68 -3.25
C TRP A 20 -17.21 20.69 -2.17
N THR A 21 -17.85 20.61 -1.02
CA THR A 21 -17.52 21.44 0.14
C THR A 21 -16.38 20.79 0.92
N ILE A 22 -15.28 21.51 1.09
CA ILE A 22 -14.12 21.07 1.88
C ILE A 22 -14.46 21.12 3.36
N THR A 23 -14.26 20.00 4.06
CA THR A 23 -14.55 19.91 5.49
C THR A 23 -13.29 20.05 6.33
N LYS A 24 -12.26 19.24 6.03
CA LYS A 24 -10.97 19.28 6.73
C LYS A 24 -9.88 18.60 5.91
N LYS A 25 -8.63 18.93 6.21
CA LYS A 25 -7.47 18.24 5.66
C LYS A 25 -7.32 16.87 6.32
N LEU A 26 -7.13 15.82 5.52
CA LEU A 26 -6.90 14.44 5.99
C LEU A 26 -5.42 14.10 5.99
N GLY A 27 -4.64 14.63 5.06
CA GLY A 27 -3.22 14.36 4.96
C GLY A 27 -2.55 15.22 3.89
N GLU A 28 -1.22 15.19 3.90
CA GLU A 28 -0.36 15.88 2.94
C GLU A 28 0.87 15.03 2.66
N GLY A 29 1.30 15.00 1.41
CA GLY A 29 2.50 14.30 0.99
C GLY A 29 3.25 15.08 -0.08
N GLY A 30 4.37 14.53 -0.57
CA GLY A 30 5.19 15.16 -1.60
C GLY A 30 4.50 15.40 -2.95
N CYS A 31 3.31 14.85 -3.16
CA CYS A 31 2.56 14.93 -4.40
C CYS A 31 1.22 15.66 -4.26
N GLY A 32 0.96 16.32 -3.12
CA GLY A 32 -0.26 17.07 -2.91
C GLY A 32 -0.94 16.80 -1.56
N ALA A 33 -2.15 17.31 -1.39
CA ALA A 33 -2.92 17.21 -0.17
C ALA A 33 -4.24 16.47 -0.42
N VAL A 34 -4.74 15.82 0.64
CA VAL A 34 -6.02 15.10 0.64
C VAL A 34 -6.95 15.73 1.67
N TYR A 35 -8.18 15.97 1.27
CA TYR A 35 -9.21 16.61 2.08
C TYR A 35 -10.45 15.73 2.21
N LEU A 36 -11.11 15.80 3.34
CA LEU A 36 -12.50 15.36 3.47
C LEU A 36 -13.37 16.41 2.77
N CYS A 37 -14.18 15.96 1.84
CA CYS A 37 -15.20 16.79 1.19
C CYS A 37 -16.57 16.14 1.25
N THR A 38 -17.59 16.94 1.05
CA THR A 38 -19.00 16.52 1.09
C THR A 38 -19.78 17.18 -0.03
N ASP A 39 -20.81 16.48 -0.50
CA ASP A 39 -21.91 17.04 -1.28
C ASP A 39 -23.25 16.48 -0.75
N SER A 40 -24.33 16.63 -1.52
CA SER A 40 -25.67 16.11 -1.16
C SER A 40 -25.74 14.59 -1.10
N THR A 41 -24.77 13.85 -1.67
CA THR A 41 -24.75 12.39 -1.75
C THR A 41 -23.93 11.74 -0.63
N GLY A 42 -23.01 12.48 -0.01
CA GLY A 42 -22.21 11.90 1.07
C GLY A 42 -20.86 12.56 1.34
N LYS A 43 -19.96 11.73 1.91
CA LYS A 43 -18.61 12.12 2.30
C LYS A 43 -17.59 11.40 1.42
N TYR A 44 -16.58 12.13 0.94
CA TYR A 44 -15.57 11.65 -0.01
C TYR A 44 -14.19 12.17 0.36
N ALA A 45 -13.16 11.61 -0.26
CA ALA A 45 -11.80 12.11 -0.21
C ALA A 45 -11.51 12.89 -1.49
N LEU A 46 -11.07 14.15 -1.37
CA LEU A 46 -10.64 14.99 -2.48
C LEU A 46 -9.13 15.15 -2.41
N LYS A 47 -8.42 14.64 -3.42
CA LYS A 47 -6.98 14.76 -3.58
C LYS A 47 -6.67 15.85 -4.59
N VAL A 48 -5.71 16.73 -4.27
CA VAL A 48 -5.31 17.86 -5.11
C VAL A 48 -3.84 17.81 -5.45
N GLU A 49 -3.50 18.29 -6.64
CA GLU A 49 -2.13 18.40 -7.15
C GLU A 49 -1.99 19.70 -7.94
N GLY A 50 -0.98 20.51 -7.61
CA GLY A 50 -0.72 21.76 -8.33
C GLY A 50 -0.38 21.50 -9.81
N ILE A 51 -0.82 22.38 -10.71
CA ILE A 51 -0.54 22.25 -12.15
C ILE A 51 0.95 22.44 -12.43
N SER A 52 1.64 23.24 -11.62
CA SER A 52 3.07 23.51 -11.71
C SER A 52 3.95 22.39 -11.14
N GLU A 53 3.36 21.37 -10.52
CA GLU A 53 4.11 20.23 -10.00
C GLU A 53 4.87 19.51 -11.12
N GLN A 54 6.18 19.28 -10.92
CA GLN A 54 7.04 18.63 -11.91
C GLN A 54 6.62 17.17 -12.17
N MET A 55 6.09 16.49 -11.16
CA MET A 55 5.56 15.14 -11.28
C MET A 55 4.05 15.15 -11.10
N GLN A 56 3.33 14.91 -12.18
CA GLN A 56 1.88 14.81 -12.17
C GLN A 56 1.45 13.37 -11.90
N VAL A 57 1.36 13.02 -10.62
CA VAL A 57 1.06 11.66 -10.16
C VAL A 57 -0.45 11.36 -10.15
N LEU A 58 -1.28 12.39 -10.03
CA LEU A 58 -2.74 12.24 -9.96
C LEU A 58 -3.31 11.64 -11.25
N LYS A 59 -2.70 11.96 -12.39
CA LYS A 59 -3.07 11.34 -13.69
C LYS A 59 -2.84 9.83 -13.69
N MET A 60 -1.73 9.35 -13.11
CA MET A 60 -1.45 7.92 -13.01
C MET A 60 -2.48 7.24 -12.12
N GLU A 61 -2.81 7.84 -10.98
CA GLU A 61 -3.82 7.32 -10.06
C GLU A 61 -5.19 7.16 -10.73
N VAL A 62 -5.61 8.15 -11.50
CA VAL A 62 -6.85 8.09 -12.29
C VAL A 62 -6.84 6.96 -13.31
N LEU A 63 -5.73 6.78 -14.04
CA LEU A 63 -5.62 5.72 -15.04
C LEU A 63 -5.74 4.34 -14.39
N VAL A 64 -5.01 4.09 -13.31
CA VAL A 64 -5.01 2.81 -12.58
C VAL A 64 -6.39 2.53 -12.00
N LEU A 65 -6.99 3.47 -11.27
CA LEU A 65 -8.30 3.28 -10.65
C LEU A 65 -9.42 3.03 -11.66
N ASN A 66 -9.38 3.70 -12.82
CA ASN A 66 -10.36 3.47 -13.88
C ASN A 66 -10.27 2.03 -14.46
N GLU A 67 -9.05 1.53 -14.68
CA GLU A 67 -8.87 0.15 -15.19
C GLU A 67 -9.32 -0.89 -14.16
N LEU A 68 -9.01 -0.68 -12.89
CA LEU A 68 -9.43 -1.58 -11.80
C LEU A 68 -10.96 -1.56 -11.60
N THR A 69 -11.58 -0.39 -11.70
CA THR A 69 -13.05 -0.27 -11.63
C THR A 69 -13.75 -1.03 -12.76
N LYS A 70 -13.24 -0.96 -13.99
CA LYS A 70 -13.76 -1.74 -15.13
C LYS A 70 -13.72 -3.24 -14.90
N ARG A 71 -12.74 -3.72 -14.13
CA ARG A 71 -12.61 -5.15 -13.79
C ARG A 71 -13.41 -5.57 -12.56
N GLY A 72 -14.04 -4.63 -11.87
CA GLY A 72 -14.79 -4.92 -10.65
C GLY A 72 -13.93 -5.28 -9.45
N SER A 73 -12.66 -4.88 -9.45
CA SER A 73 -11.74 -5.13 -8.32
C SER A 73 -12.23 -4.45 -7.04
N ARG A 74 -12.20 -5.17 -5.92
CA ARG A 74 -12.85 -4.74 -4.67
C ARG A 74 -11.97 -3.92 -3.72
N HIS A 75 -10.65 -3.97 -3.89
CA HIS A 75 -9.68 -3.39 -2.94
C HIS A 75 -9.26 -1.95 -3.31
N PHE A 76 -10.05 -1.27 -4.13
CA PHE A 76 -9.67 0.02 -4.71
C PHE A 76 -10.78 1.06 -4.55
N CYS A 77 -10.36 2.31 -4.33
CA CYS A 77 -11.29 3.43 -4.33
C CYS A 77 -11.93 3.62 -5.71
N LYS A 78 -13.20 3.99 -5.71
CA LYS A 78 -13.89 4.45 -6.93
C LYS A 78 -13.70 5.94 -7.08
N ILE A 79 -13.54 6.39 -8.33
CA ILE A 79 -13.52 7.81 -8.67
C ILE A 79 -14.96 8.28 -8.83
N GLU A 80 -15.34 9.30 -8.05
CA GLU A 80 -16.66 9.94 -8.11
C GLU A 80 -16.64 11.16 -9.03
N ASP A 81 -15.51 11.90 -9.03
CA ASP A 81 -15.34 13.10 -9.84
C ASP A 81 -13.87 13.40 -10.04
N LYS A 82 -13.54 14.17 -11.06
CA LYS A 82 -12.20 14.66 -11.32
C LYS A 82 -12.25 15.87 -12.24
N GLY A 83 -11.29 16.76 -12.09
CA GLY A 83 -11.22 17.93 -12.93
C GLY A 83 -10.01 18.81 -12.65
N ARG A 84 -10.08 20.00 -13.20
CA ARG A 84 -9.16 21.10 -12.93
C ARG A 84 -9.95 22.26 -12.34
N TYR A 85 -9.42 22.81 -11.25
CA TYR A 85 -10.01 23.96 -10.59
C TYR A 85 -8.93 25.01 -10.32
N GLY A 86 -9.02 26.17 -10.99
CA GLY A 86 -7.99 27.21 -10.89
C GLY A 86 -6.59 26.69 -11.27
N SER A 87 -5.69 26.67 -10.29
CA SER A 87 -4.28 26.32 -10.45
C SER A 87 -3.94 24.87 -10.07
N PHE A 88 -4.94 24.00 -9.84
CA PHE A 88 -4.71 22.60 -9.46
C PHE A 88 -5.65 21.62 -10.17
N ASN A 89 -5.21 20.38 -10.27
CA ASN A 89 -6.04 19.23 -10.62
C ASN A 89 -6.60 18.60 -9.35
N TYR A 90 -7.80 18.03 -9.44
CA TYR A 90 -8.40 17.30 -8.33
C TYR A 90 -9.01 15.96 -8.76
N VAL A 91 -9.07 15.04 -7.83
CA VAL A 91 -9.83 13.78 -7.94
C VAL A 91 -10.61 13.58 -6.66
N VAL A 92 -11.90 13.31 -6.79
CA VAL A 92 -12.78 12.92 -5.69
C VAL A 92 -13.00 11.43 -5.76
N MET A 93 -12.77 10.75 -4.66
CA MET A 93 -12.83 9.29 -4.59
C MET A 93 -13.42 8.80 -3.29
N THR A 94 -13.66 7.49 -3.21
CA THR A 94 -14.11 6.81 -1.99
C THR A 94 -13.32 7.28 -0.78
N LEU A 95 -14.03 7.74 0.26
CA LEU A 95 -13.44 7.98 1.57
C LEU A 95 -13.26 6.64 2.29
N VAL A 96 -12.06 6.38 2.76
CA VAL A 96 -11.69 5.17 3.50
C VAL A 96 -11.40 5.47 4.97
N GLY A 97 -11.14 4.42 5.76
CA GLY A 97 -10.84 4.52 7.19
C GLY A 97 -9.35 4.68 7.49
N LYS A 98 -8.93 4.21 8.68
CA LYS A 98 -7.56 4.28 9.15
C LYS A 98 -6.62 3.38 8.33
N SER A 99 -5.36 3.78 8.22
CA SER A 99 -4.34 2.93 7.61
C SER A 99 -3.97 1.75 8.53
N LEU A 100 -3.48 0.65 7.93
CA LEU A 100 -2.92 -0.46 8.71
C LEU A 100 -1.72 0.00 9.55
N GLN A 101 -1.01 1.04 9.12
CA GLN A 101 0.06 1.66 9.88
C GLN A 101 -0.45 2.31 11.16
N ASP A 102 -1.55 3.08 11.09
CA ASP A 102 -2.15 3.73 12.25
C ASP A 102 -2.73 2.70 13.21
N LEU A 103 -3.41 1.69 12.66
CA LEU A 103 -4.02 0.61 13.45
C LEU A 103 -2.97 -0.16 14.24
N ARG A 104 -1.88 -0.64 13.59
CA ARG A 104 -0.83 -1.39 14.28
C ARG A 104 -0.07 -0.53 15.30
N LYS A 105 0.22 0.74 14.98
CA LYS A 105 0.89 1.67 15.90
C LYS A 105 0.06 1.97 17.14
N GLY A 106 -1.24 1.81 17.04
CA GLY A 106 -2.15 1.97 18.17
C GLY A 106 -2.13 0.82 19.16
N THR A 107 -1.47 -0.29 18.87
CA THR A 107 -1.32 -1.42 19.79
C THR A 107 -0.03 -1.31 20.59
N PRO A 108 0.03 -1.86 21.82
CA PRO A 108 1.24 -1.80 22.65
C PRO A 108 2.49 -2.38 21.99
N GLN A 109 2.34 -3.45 21.19
CA GLN A 109 3.43 -4.13 20.48
C GLN A 109 3.69 -3.53 19.10
N GLN A 110 2.90 -2.53 18.68
CA GLN A 110 2.92 -1.97 17.33
C GLN A 110 2.70 -3.03 16.23
N SER A 111 1.94 -4.08 16.53
CA SER A 111 1.59 -5.19 15.65
C SER A 111 0.10 -5.49 15.74
N LEU A 112 -0.42 -6.19 14.76
CA LEU A 112 -1.77 -6.76 14.78
C LEU A 112 -1.72 -8.16 15.40
N SER A 113 -2.86 -8.67 15.86
CA SER A 113 -2.97 -10.09 16.23
C SER A 113 -2.66 -10.97 15.02
N LEU A 114 -2.17 -12.18 15.27
CA LEU A 114 -1.71 -13.06 14.18
C LEU A 114 -2.81 -13.32 13.15
N ALA A 115 -4.01 -13.67 13.58
CA ALA A 115 -5.13 -13.95 12.66
C ALA A 115 -5.51 -12.69 11.84
N CYS A 116 -5.61 -11.54 12.51
CA CYS A 116 -5.90 -10.26 11.86
C CYS A 116 -4.81 -9.87 10.85
N SER A 117 -3.54 -9.99 11.21
CA SER A 117 -2.41 -9.67 10.32
C SER A 117 -2.37 -10.57 9.08
N LEU A 118 -2.62 -11.88 9.23
CA LEU A 118 -2.66 -12.83 8.12
C LEU A 118 -3.84 -12.55 7.18
N SER A 119 -5.00 -12.27 7.74
CA SER A 119 -6.20 -11.94 6.94
C SER A 119 -6.01 -10.63 6.16
N CYS A 120 -5.46 -9.59 6.78
CA CYS A 120 -5.09 -8.35 6.08
C CYS A 120 -4.05 -8.59 4.99
N GLY A 121 -3.07 -9.47 5.26
CA GLY A 121 -2.05 -9.84 4.29
C GLY A 121 -2.62 -10.55 3.06
N LEU A 122 -3.61 -11.42 3.23
CA LEU A 122 -4.33 -12.07 2.14
C LEU A 122 -5.04 -11.03 1.25
N GLN A 123 -5.77 -10.10 1.84
CA GLN A 123 -6.45 -9.04 1.09
C GLN A 123 -5.46 -8.09 0.40
N ALA A 124 -4.34 -7.77 1.07
CA ALA A 124 -3.30 -6.93 0.49
C ALA A 124 -2.63 -7.60 -0.73
N LEU A 125 -2.43 -8.92 -0.69
CA LEU A 125 -1.91 -9.68 -1.82
C LEU A 125 -2.92 -9.73 -2.98
N GLU A 126 -4.21 -9.92 -2.69
CA GLU A 126 -5.28 -9.88 -3.70
C GLU A 126 -5.31 -8.53 -4.43
N ALA A 127 -5.14 -7.42 -3.70
CA ALA A 127 -5.04 -6.11 -4.29
C ALA A 127 -3.83 -5.98 -5.25
N LEU A 128 -2.68 -6.55 -4.88
CA LEU A 128 -1.50 -6.55 -5.75
C LEU A 128 -1.68 -7.42 -6.99
N GLU A 129 -2.27 -8.60 -6.85
CA GLU A 129 -2.58 -9.47 -7.98
C GLU A 129 -3.52 -8.78 -8.98
N ASP A 130 -4.58 -8.12 -8.50
CA ASP A 130 -5.48 -7.34 -9.35
C ASP A 130 -4.75 -6.23 -10.10
N LEU A 131 -3.86 -5.50 -9.41
CA LEU A 131 -3.04 -4.44 -10.00
C LEU A 131 -2.08 -5.00 -11.06
N HIS A 132 -1.43 -6.12 -10.76
CA HIS A 132 -0.53 -6.78 -11.71
C HIS A 132 -1.28 -7.32 -12.95
N ASN A 133 -2.50 -7.80 -12.75
CA ASN A 133 -3.36 -8.29 -13.84
C ASN A 133 -3.81 -7.19 -14.82
N ILE A 134 -3.79 -5.92 -14.41
CA ILE A 134 -3.99 -4.78 -15.33
C ILE A 134 -2.69 -4.23 -15.91
N GLY A 135 -1.55 -4.88 -15.63
CA GLY A 135 -0.24 -4.52 -16.17
C GLY A 135 0.50 -3.42 -15.40
N TYR A 136 0.16 -3.16 -14.14
CA TYR A 136 0.82 -2.14 -13.31
C TYR A 136 1.51 -2.73 -12.09
N LEU A 137 2.65 -2.14 -11.71
CA LEU A 137 3.32 -2.34 -10.43
C LEU A 137 2.95 -1.19 -9.49
N HIS A 138 2.92 -1.46 -8.19
CA HIS A 138 2.68 -0.43 -7.16
C HIS A 138 3.97 0.33 -6.80
N ARG A 139 5.04 -0.38 -6.49
CA ARG A 139 6.40 0.10 -6.16
C ARG A 139 6.56 0.88 -4.84
N ASP A 140 5.49 0.99 -4.04
CA ASP A 140 5.55 1.56 -2.68
C ASP A 140 4.56 0.85 -1.74
N VAL A 141 4.59 -0.49 -1.76
CA VAL A 141 3.79 -1.33 -0.86
C VAL A 141 4.29 -1.14 0.58
N LYS A 142 3.37 -0.73 1.47
CA LYS A 142 3.66 -0.50 2.90
C LYS A 142 2.36 -0.38 3.70
N PRO A 143 2.39 -0.56 5.03
CA PRO A 143 1.16 -0.48 5.85
C PRO A 143 0.45 0.87 5.77
N GLY A 144 1.17 1.96 5.47
CA GLY A 144 0.60 3.30 5.30
C GLY A 144 -0.25 3.46 4.04
N ASN A 145 -0.03 2.62 3.03
CA ASN A 145 -0.76 2.63 1.76
C ASN A 145 -1.90 1.60 1.73
N TYR A 146 -2.16 0.89 2.83
CA TYR A 146 -3.34 0.05 3.00
C TYR A 146 -4.22 0.62 4.11
N THR A 147 -5.52 0.70 3.85
CA THR A 147 -6.51 1.23 4.78
C THR A 147 -7.67 0.25 4.93
N ILE A 148 -8.39 0.37 6.04
CA ILE A 148 -9.67 -0.32 6.17
C ILE A 148 -10.81 0.54 5.61
N GLY A 149 -11.94 -0.08 5.30
CA GLY A 149 -13.16 0.64 4.95
C GLY A 149 -13.79 1.31 6.17
N ARG A 150 -14.92 1.99 5.97
CA ARG A 150 -15.62 2.73 7.01
C ARG A 150 -16.70 1.89 7.68
N ALA A 151 -16.90 2.13 8.99
CA ALA A 151 -17.93 1.48 9.77
C ALA A 151 -19.36 1.78 9.23
N GLU A 152 -19.58 3.02 8.79
CA GLU A 152 -20.88 3.45 8.25
C GLU A 152 -21.26 2.72 6.96
N LEU A 153 -20.31 2.14 6.27
CA LEU A 153 -20.49 1.33 5.07
C LEU A 153 -20.42 -0.18 5.35
N ASN A 154 -20.31 -0.58 6.63
CA ASN A 154 -20.09 -1.96 7.05
C ASN A 154 -18.83 -2.59 6.42
N GLU A 155 -17.76 -1.81 6.28
CA GLU A 155 -16.52 -2.21 5.59
C GLU A 155 -15.29 -2.29 6.50
N LEU A 156 -15.48 -2.45 7.82
CA LEU A 156 -14.35 -2.58 8.76
C LEU A 156 -13.43 -3.78 8.48
N ARG A 157 -13.93 -4.79 7.76
CA ARG A 157 -13.17 -5.99 7.36
C ARG A 157 -12.61 -5.91 5.95
N LYS A 158 -12.87 -4.84 5.23
CA LYS A 158 -12.37 -4.64 3.86
C LYS A 158 -11.09 -3.84 3.89
N VAL A 159 -10.07 -4.34 3.20
CA VAL A 159 -8.78 -3.64 3.03
C VAL A 159 -8.75 -2.98 1.65
N TYR A 160 -8.31 -1.73 1.61
CA TYR A 160 -8.07 -0.95 0.39
C TYR A 160 -6.58 -0.69 0.22
N ILE A 161 -6.10 -0.68 -1.02
CA ILE A 161 -4.77 -0.18 -1.37
C ILE A 161 -4.89 1.22 -1.96
N LEU A 162 -3.99 2.11 -1.57
CA LEU A 162 -3.98 3.53 -1.94
C LEU A 162 -2.64 3.94 -2.56
N ASP A 163 -2.63 5.12 -3.15
CA ASP A 163 -1.46 5.86 -3.62
C ASP A 163 -0.71 5.18 -4.78
N PHE A 164 -1.23 5.40 -5.97
CA PHE A 164 -0.63 4.94 -7.23
C PHE A 164 0.33 5.95 -7.87
N GLY A 165 0.78 6.97 -7.10
CA GLY A 165 1.70 7.99 -7.59
C GLY A 165 3.05 7.43 -8.05
N MET A 166 3.48 6.31 -7.47
CA MET A 166 4.69 5.59 -7.90
C MET A 166 4.40 4.42 -8.83
N ALA A 167 3.13 4.15 -9.19
CA ALA A 167 2.78 3.03 -10.05
C ALA A 167 3.45 3.12 -11.42
N ARG A 168 3.71 1.96 -12.02
CA ARG A 168 4.36 1.86 -13.32
C ARG A 168 3.73 0.75 -14.16
N LYS A 169 3.38 1.08 -15.39
CA LYS A 169 2.96 0.07 -16.36
C LYS A 169 4.17 -0.75 -16.80
N PHE A 170 4.18 -2.05 -16.46
CA PHE A 170 5.27 -2.97 -16.80
C PHE A 170 5.02 -3.73 -18.10
N THR A 171 3.82 -3.64 -18.67
CA THR A 171 3.49 -4.19 -19.99
C THR A 171 3.40 -3.10 -21.04
N ASP A 172 3.56 -3.48 -22.30
CA ASP A 172 3.21 -2.66 -23.46
C ASP A 172 1.69 -2.69 -23.75
N ASN A 173 1.27 -2.13 -24.87
CA ASN A 173 -0.14 -2.09 -25.25
C ASN A 173 -0.69 -3.45 -25.69
N ASN A 174 0.19 -4.42 -25.98
CA ASN A 174 -0.16 -5.78 -26.36
C ASN A 174 -0.13 -6.75 -25.14
N GLY A 175 0.12 -6.22 -23.94
CA GLY A 175 0.24 -7.02 -22.71
C GLY A 175 1.59 -7.70 -22.54
N VAL A 176 2.57 -7.44 -23.40
CA VAL A 176 3.92 -8.02 -23.33
C VAL A 176 4.73 -7.26 -22.27
N ILE A 177 5.46 -8.00 -21.43
CA ILE A 177 6.33 -7.40 -20.42
C ILE A 177 7.44 -6.60 -21.10
N ARG A 178 7.59 -5.34 -20.72
CA ARG A 178 8.62 -4.44 -21.24
C ARG A 178 10.01 -4.92 -20.84
N LYS A 179 10.99 -4.73 -21.70
CA LYS A 179 12.40 -4.97 -21.35
C LYS A 179 12.79 -4.09 -20.13
N PRO A 180 13.52 -4.66 -19.15
CA PRO A 180 13.99 -3.89 -18.02
C PRO A 180 14.96 -2.80 -18.48
N ARG A 181 14.92 -1.63 -17.84
CA ARG A 181 15.92 -0.58 -18.05
C ARG A 181 17.27 -1.05 -17.50
N ALA A 182 18.34 -0.60 -18.12
CA ALA A 182 19.71 -0.95 -17.69
C ALA A 182 20.01 -0.46 -16.26
N ALA A 183 19.42 0.69 -15.86
CA ALA A 183 19.48 1.21 -14.49
C ALA A 183 18.13 1.85 -14.13
N ALA A 184 17.71 1.65 -12.90
CA ALA A 184 16.54 2.29 -12.32
C ALA A 184 16.93 2.99 -11.02
N GLY A 185 16.56 4.25 -10.85
CA GLY A 185 16.79 4.96 -9.59
C GLY A 185 15.97 4.35 -8.45
N PHE A 186 16.45 4.54 -7.21
CA PHE A 186 15.71 4.11 -6.02
C PHE A 186 14.31 4.73 -5.98
N ARG A 187 13.30 3.90 -5.69
CA ARG A 187 11.90 4.30 -5.57
C ARG A 187 11.25 3.61 -4.39
N GLY A 188 10.28 4.27 -3.77
CA GLY A 188 9.53 3.72 -2.64
C GLY A 188 10.16 4.05 -1.29
N THR A 189 9.70 3.35 -0.27
CA THR A 189 10.09 3.55 1.12
C THR A 189 11.22 2.59 1.49
N VAL A 190 12.37 3.11 1.91
CA VAL A 190 13.62 2.33 2.17
C VAL A 190 13.37 1.08 3.01
N ARG A 191 12.58 1.21 4.07
CA ARG A 191 12.24 0.09 4.97
C ARG A 191 11.66 -1.13 4.23
N TYR A 192 10.80 -0.90 3.25
CA TYR A 192 10.07 -1.96 2.56
C TYR A 192 10.59 -2.26 1.15
N ALA A 193 11.43 -1.39 0.59
CA ALA A 193 11.94 -1.54 -0.77
C ALA A 193 12.58 -2.92 -1.00
N PRO A 194 12.34 -3.57 -2.15
CA PRO A 194 12.89 -4.88 -2.46
C PRO A 194 14.39 -4.80 -2.73
N ILE A 195 15.09 -5.93 -2.65
CA ILE A 195 16.54 -6.01 -2.90
C ILE A 195 16.91 -5.45 -4.28
N ALA A 196 16.11 -5.72 -5.31
CA ALA A 196 16.33 -5.19 -6.65
C ALA A 196 16.38 -3.65 -6.67
N CYS A 197 15.55 -2.98 -5.85
CA CYS A 197 15.55 -1.52 -5.72
C CYS A 197 16.86 -1.00 -5.13
N HIS A 198 17.40 -1.65 -4.09
CA HIS A 198 18.71 -1.32 -3.51
C HIS A 198 19.85 -1.53 -4.50
N LYS A 199 19.72 -2.49 -5.43
CA LYS A 199 20.67 -2.74 -6.52
C LYS A 199 20.45 -1.84 -7.75
N GLN A 200 19.52 -0.88 -7.67
CA GLN A 200 19.13 0.02 -8.77
C GLN A 200 18.69 -0.73 -10.04
N GLN A 201 18.11 -1.90 -9.89
CA GLN A 201 17.55 -2.71 -10.96
C GLN A 201 16.10 -2.34 -11.23
N GLU A 202 15.63 -2.61 -12.46
CA GLU A 202 14.20 -2.45 -12.79
C GLU A 202 13.35 -3.43 -11.98
N LEU A 203 12.22 -2.95 -11.48
CA LEU A 203 11.32 -3.73 -10.64
C LEU A 203 10.29 -4.47 -11.48
N GLY A 204 10.00 -5.72 -11.09
CA GLY A 204 8.95 -6.57 -11.63
C GLY A 204 7.87 -6.88 -10.58
N ARG A 205 6.93 -7.75 -10.95
CA ARG A 205 5.83 -8.17 -10.06
C ARG A 205 6.35 -8.82 -8.77
N LYS A 206 7.39 -9.63 -8.85
CA LYS A 206 8.04 -10.26 -7.69
C LYS A 206 8.50 -9.27 -6.64
N ASP A 207 8.88 -8.06 -7.05
CA ASP A 207 9.41 -7.05 -6.15
C ASP A 207 8.31 -6.40 -5.30
N ASP A 208 7.10 -6.21 -5.84
CA ASP A 208 5.94 -5.83 -5.05
C ASP A 208 5.58 -6.94 -4.03
N VAL A 209 5.70 -8.22 -4.41
CA VAL A 209 5.46 -9.35 -3.52
C VAL A 209 6.54 -9.45 -2.43
N GLU A 210 7.82 -9.17 -2.73
CA GLU A 210 8.89 -9.06 -1.73
C GLU A 210 8.58 -7.96 -0.71
N THR A 211 8.16 -6.79 -1.18
CA THR A 211 7.77 -5.68 -0.33
C THR A 211 6.55 -6.02 0.54
N TRP A 212 5.57 -6.73 -0.02
CA TRP A 212 4.43 -7.26 0.71
C TRP A 212 4.87 -8.22 1.84
N LEU A 213 5.86 -9.08 1.59
CA LEU A 213 6.38 -9.99 2.64
C LEU A 213 6.98 -9.20 3.81
N TYR A 214 7.77 -8.14 3.56
CA TYR A 214 8.31 -7.30 4.63
C TYR A 214 7.21 -6.57 5.41
N MET A 215 6.19 -6.08 4.71
CA MET A 215 5.00 -5.50 5.34
C MET A 215 4.27 -6.54 6.21
N GLN A 216 4.08 -7.75 5.71
CA GLN A 216 3.43 -8.85 6.45
C GLN A 216 4.17 -9.15 7.76
N VAL A 217 5.49 -9.23 7.72
CA VAL A 217 6.30 -9.42 8.93
C VAL A 217 6.08 -8.28 9.92
N GLU A 218 6.13 -7.02 9.45
CA GLU A 218 5.94 -5.87 10.34
C GLU A 218 4.52 -5.80 10.92
N LEU A 219 3.49 -6.14 10.15
CA LEU A 219 2.12 -6.23 10.67
C LEU A 219 2.00 -7.27 11.78
N THR A 220 2.72 -8.39 11.68
CA THR A 220 2.65 -9.52 12.61
C THR A 220 3.54 -9.33 13.84
N VAL A 221 4.77 -8.83 13.67
CA VAL A 221 5.79 -8.73 14.74
C VAL A 221 5.92 -7.32 15.30
N GLY A 222 5.45 -6.30 14.55
CA GLY A 222 5.61 -4.88 14.90
C GLY A 222 6.92 -4.25 14.41
N ARG A 223 7.83 -5.04 13.87
CA ARG A 223 9.13 -4.57 13.37
C ARG A 223 9.72 -5.50 12.32
N VAL A 224 10.63 -4.98 11.52
CA VAL A 224 11.56 -5.73 10.67
C VAL A 224 12.98 -5.64 11.26
N PRO A 225 13.89 -6.59 10.96
CA PRO A 225 15.24 -6.62 11.55
C PRO A 225 16.08 -5.37 11.32
N TRP A 226 15.83 -4.65 10.22
CA TRP A 226 16.55 -3.41 9.86
C TRP A 226 15.81 -2.13 10.26
N LYS A 227 14.88 -2.22 11.23
CA LYS A 227 14.04 -1.07 11.65
C LYS A 227 14.83 0.18 12.01
N GLU A 228 15.98 0.00 12.68
CA GLU A 228 16.80 1.10 13.19
C GLU A 228 17.82 1.64 12.17
N LEU A 229 17.95 0.99 11.02
CA LEU A 229 18.83 1.44 9.94
C LEU A 229 18.14 2.49 9.08
N THR A 230 18.87 3.56 8.73
CA THR A 230 18.38 4.65 7.88
C THR A 230 19.12 4.75 6.55
N ASP A 231 20.37 4.28 6.50
CA ASP A 231 21.19 4.28 5.29
C ASP A 231 20.69 3.21 4.29
N ILE A 232 20.47 3.64 3.04
CA ILE A 232 19.91 2.79 1.97
C ILE A 232 20.75 1.54 1.73
N ASN A 233 22.08 1.68 1.75
CA ASN A 233 22.99 0.57 1.46
C ASN A 233 23.02 -0.43 2.62
N GLN A 234 23.05 0.07 3.85
CA GLN A 234 23.00 -0.78 5.05
C GLN A 234 21.69 -1.56 5.13
N VAL A 235 20.54 -0.93 4.82
CA VAL A 235 19.26 -1.61 4.75
C VAL A 235 19.25 -2.68 3.66
N GLY A 236 19.77 -2.37 2.47
CA GLY A 236 19.89 -3.32 1.38
C GLY A 236 20.77 -4.53 1.75
N GLN A 237 21.91 -4.29 2.41
CA GLN A 237 22.79 -5.36 2.89
C GLN A 237 22.13 -6.22 3.97
N ALA A 238 21.40 -5.59 4.91
CA ALA A 238 20.66 -6.33 5.93
C ALA A 238 19.60 -7.26 5.32
N LYS A 239 18.86 -6.79 4.29
CA LYS A 239 17.90 -7.61 3.54
C LYS A 239 18.54 -8.79 2.80
N GLN A 240 19.74 -8.62 2.26
CA GLN A 240 20.49 -9.72 1.66
C GLN A 240 20.99 -10.72 2.73
N ASN A 241 21.56 -10.22 3.82
CA ASN A 241 22.09 -11.06 4.89
C ASN A 241 21.02 -11.90 5.60
N ILE A 242 19.77 -11.38 5.72
CA ILE A 242 18.69 -12.09 6.38
C ILE A 242 18.30 -13.39 5.65
N ARG A 243 18.61 -13.53 4.35
CA ARG A 243 18.38 -14.76 3.59
C ARG A 243 19.19 -15.93 4.15
N ASN A 244 20.34 -15.67 4.75
CA ASN A 244 21.17 -16.68 5.41
C ASN A 244 20.69 -17.02 6.84
N THR A 245 19.89 -16.16 7.46
CA THR A 245 19.41 -16.30 8.83
C THR A 245 17.93 -15.89 8.93
N PRO A 246 17.02 -16.53 8.17
CA PRO A 246 15.62 -16.09 8.06
C PRO A 246 14.87 -16.15 9.39
N ASP A 247 15.29 -17.00 10.33
CA ASP A 247 14.71 -17.08 11.67
C ASP A 247 14.82 -15.76 12.46
N LYS A 248 15.78 -14.90 12.12
CA LYS A 248 15.90 -13.56 12.72
C LYS A 248 14.81 -12.58 12.24
N MET A 249 14.18 -12.86 11.10
CA MET A 249 13.05 -12.08 10.59
C MET A 249 11.71 -12.69 10.97
N PHE A 250 11.59 -14.00 10.84
CA PHE A 250 10.35 -14.73 11.11
C PHE A 250 10.27 -15.20 12.56
N VAL A 251 10.37 -14.24 13.48
CA VAL A 251 10.26 -14.52 14.94
C VAL A 251 8.80 -14.69 15.35
N HIS A 252 8.57 -15.34 16.49
CA HIS A 252 7.23 -15.47 17.05
C HIS A 252 6.53 -14.09 17.15
N PRO A 253 5.25 -13.95 16.76
CA PRO A 253 4.28 -14.99 16.38
C PRO A 253 4.22 -15.31 14.87
N CYS A 254 5.21 -14.93 14.04
CA CYS A 254 5.18 -15.24 12.61
C CYS A 254 5.03 -16.75 12.36
N PRO A 255 4.22 -17.16 11.36
CA PRO A 255 4.20 -18.51 10.85
C PRO A 255 5.47 -18.76 10.01
N ALA A 256 6.58 -19.04 10.73
CA ALA A 256 7.92 -19.02 10.13
C ALA A 256 8.09 -20.04 9.00
N GLN A 257 7.44 -21.19 9.08
CA GLN A 257 7.54 -22.24 8.06
C GLN A 257 6.95 -21.74 6.73
N GLU A 258 5.74 -21.21 6.76
CA GLU A 258 5.02 -20.72 5.59
C GLU A 258 5.71 -19.49 4.98
N LEU A 259 6.10 -18.53 5.82
CA LEU A 259 6.75 -17.29 5.34
C LEU A 259 8.15 -17.53 4.78
N LYS A 260 8.91 -18.52 5.29
CA LYS A 260 10.18 -18.94 4.69
C LYS A 260 9.98 -19.55 3.31
N GLN A 261 8.95 -20.39 3.13
CA GLN A 261 8.62 -20.95 1.82
C GLN A 261 8.28 -19.84 0.83
N ILE A 262 7.46 -18.87 1.24
CA ILE A 262 7.11 -17.69 0.42
C ILE A 262 8.36 -16.91 0.04
N MET A 263 9.28 -16.65 0.99
CA MET A 263 10.53 -15.95 0.72
C MET A 263 11.40 -16.70 -0.31
N THR A 264 11.50 -18.03 -0.16
CA THR A 264 12.25 -18.87 -1.12
C THR A 264 11.63 -18.81 -2.52
N MET A 265 10.30 -18.81 -2.62
CA MET A 265 9.62 -18.63 -3.91
C MET A 265 9.96 -17.27 -4.53
N ILE A 266 9.84 -16.18 -3.77
CA ILE A 266 10.16 -14.82 -4.23
C ILE A 266 11.60 -14.76 -4.75
N ASP A 267 12.54 -15.32 -4.02
CA ASP A 267 13.98 -15.30 -4.37
C ASP A 267 14.29 -16.18 -5.61
N SER A 268 13.41 -17.11 -5.98
CA SER A 268 13.53 -17.93 -7.19
C SER A 268 13.04 -17.22 -8.46
N TRP A 269 12.31 -16.13 -8.33
CA TRP A 269 11.72 -15.42 -9.47
C TRP A 269 12.64 -14.35 -10.04
N ASP A 270 12.62 -14.21 -11.35
CA ASP A 270 13.27 -13.12 -12.06
C ASP A 270 12.31 -11.96 -12.36
N TYR A 271 12.79 -10.95 -13.09
CA TYR A 271 12.00 -9.78 -13.48
C TYR A 271 10.74 -10.14 -14.31
N PHE A 272 10.81 -11.18 -15.15
CA PHE A 272 9.73 -11.59 -16.04
C PHE A 272 8.73 -12.55 -15.38
N ALA A 273 9.08 -13.10 -14.23
CA ALA A 273 8.29 -14.11 -13.57
C ALA A 273 6.85 -13.67 -13.32
N ASP A 274 5.92 -14.58 -13.48
CA ASP A 274 4.55 -14.47 -12.99
C ASP A 274 4.50 -15.08 -11.60
N PRO A 275 4.32 -14.27 -10.52
CA PRO A 275 4.29 -14.81 -9.18
C PRO A 275 3.19 -15.86 -9.01
N ASN A 276 3.52 -16.95 -8.34
CA ASN A 276 2.53 -17.98 -8.00
C ASN A 276 1.67 -17.55 -6.81
N TYR A 277 0.73 -16.62 -7.07
CA TYR A 277 -0.20 -16.11 -6.04
C TYR A 277 -1.00 -17.22 -5.39
N ALA A 278 -1.44 -18.22 -6.18
CA ALA A 278 -2.23 -19.34 -5.68
C ALA A 278 -1.50 -20.10 -4.56
N GLU A 279 -0.20 -20.33 -4.71
CA GLU A 279 0.59 -21.02 -3.69
C GLU A 279 0.82 -20.11 -2.46
N ILE A 280 1.03 -18.81 -2.66
CA ILE A 280 1.12 -17.88 -1.52
C ILE A 280 -0.20 -17.87 -0.74
N TYR A 281 -1.36 -17.79 -1.41
CA TYR A 281 -2.67 -17.87 -0.74
C TYR A 281 -2.83 -19.17 0.02
N ARG A 282 -2.42 -20.30 -0.56
CA ARG A 282 -2.48 -21.61 0.10
C ARG A 282 -1.69 -21.60 1.40
N LEU A 283 -0.44 -21.13 1.36
CA LEU A 283 0.44 -21.03 2.53
C LEU A 283 -0.11 -20.08 3.59
N MET A 284 -0.60 -18.91 3.20
CA MET A 284 -1.19 -17.93 4.12
C MET A 284 -2.47 -18.44 4.76
N LYS A 285 -3.34 -19.13 4.02
CA LYS A 285 -4.56 -19.76 4.54
C LYS A 285 -4.21 -20.91 5.50
N GLN A 286 -3.19 -21.70 5.18
CA GLN A 286 -2.67 -22.72 6.08
C GLN A 286 -2.17 -22.12 7.39
N ALA A 287 -1.40 -21.03 7.33
CA ALA A 287 -0.93 -20.30 8.51
C ALA A 287 -2.10 -19.77 9.35
N LEU A 288 -3.14 -19.22 8.70
CA LEU A 288 -4.33 -18.72 9.37
C LEU A 288 -5.10 -19.87 10.08
N GLN A 289 -5.25 -21.01 9.45
CA GLN A 289 -5.86 -22.20 10.06
C GLN A 289 -5.03 -22.71 11.25
N ASN A 290 -3.71 -22.75 11.11
CA ASN A 290 -2.78 -23.26 12.14
C ASN A 290 -2.63 -22.31 13.33
N CYS A 291 -3.01 -21.03 13.21
CA CYS A 291 -2.87 -20.08 14.31
C CYS A 291 -3.83 -20.36 15.49
N GLY A 292 -4.85 -21.20 15.29
CA GLY A 292 -5.80 -21.62 16.32
C GLY A 292 -6.66 -20.49 16.89
N LYS A 293 -6.74 -19.36 16.18
CA LYS A 293 -7.57 -18.21 16.54
C LYS A 293 -8.57 -17.93 15.42
N PRO A 294 -9.78 -17.46 15.76
CA PRO A 294 -10.74 -17.05 14.74
C PRO A 294 -10.19 -15.87 13.94
N GLU A 295 -10.50 -15.83 12.65
CA GLU A 295 -10.13 -14.71 11.76
C GLU A 295 -10.80 -13.41 12.20
N PHE A 296 -12.03 -13.48 12.67
CA PHE A 296 -12.85 -12.34 13.10
C PHE A 296 -13.28 -12.48 14.56
N PRO A 297 -13.53 -11.35 15.26
CA PRO A 297 -13.44 -9.95 14.80
C PRO A 297 -11.99 -9.51 14.60
N TYR A 298 -11.76 -8.50 13.73
CA TYR A 298 -10.46 -7.84 13.62
C TYR A 298 -10.19 -6.99 14.86
N ASP A 299 -8.92 -6.68 15.11
CA ASP A 299 -8.43 -5.98 16.30
C ASP A 299 -9.10 -4.63 16.57
N TRP A 300 -9.67 -3.99 15.56
CA TRP A 300 -10.32 -2.68 15.62
C TRP A 300 -11.86 -2.73 15.59
N GLU A 301 -12.46 -3.93 15.53
CA GLU A 301 -13.90 -4.04 15.51
C GLU A 301 -14.50 -3.76 16.91
N PRO A 302 -15.76 -3.26 17.01
CA PRO A 302 -16.44 -3.05 18.29
C PRO A 302 -16.46 -4.31 19.16
N GLY A 303 -16.26 -4.13 20.46
CA GLY A 303 -16.23 -5.23 21.43
C GLY A 303 -14.86 -5.87 21.64
N MET A 304 -13.83 -5.48 20.87
CA MET A 304 -12.46 -5.86 21.14
C MET A 304 -11.90 -5.09 22.35
N PRO A 305 -10.93 -5.68 23.09
CA PRO A 305 -10.35 -5.01 24.26
C PRO A 305 -9.88 -3.59 23.93
N LEU A 306 -10.13 -2.63 24.83
CA LEU A 306 -9.78 -1.20 24.70
C LEU A 306 -8.31 -0.90 24.35
N ASN A 307 -7.43 -1.89 24.45
CA ASN A 307 -6.01 -1.78 24.07
C ASN A 307 -5.78 -1.48 22.57
N TYR A 308 -6.81 -1.61 21.75
CA TYR A 308 -6.78 -1.33 20.30
C TYR A 308 -7.50 -0.03 19.92
N MET A 309 -8.19 0.61 20.87
CA MET A 309 -8.78 1.92 20.62
C MET A 309 -7.73 3.02 20.85
N VAL A 310 -7.15 3.49 19.78
CA VAL A 310 -6.26 4.65 19.81
C VAL A 310 -7.08 5.92 19.95
N LYS A 311 -6.65 6.78 20.88
CA LYS A 311 -7.12 8.15 21.07
C LYS A 311 -6.95 8.99 19.81
#